data_8cb4c3f6cef4c23b96c3bbb67977cdd4
#
_entry.id   8cb4c3f6cef4c23b96c3bbb67977cdd4
#
_cell.length_a   1.000
_cell.length_b   1.000
_cell.length_c   1.000
_cell.angle_alpha   90.00
_cell.angle_beta   90.00
_cell.angle_gamma   90.00
#
_symmetry.space_group_name_H-M   'P 1'
#
loop_
_entity.id
_entity.type
_entity.pdbx_description
1 polymer ?
#
loop_
_entity_poly.entity_id
_entity_poly.type
_entity_poly.pdbx_seq_one_letter_code
_entity_poly.pdbx_strand_id
1 'polypeptide(L)'
;MFIGRRSGGIEHVDDTHVWQMPQGGVDPGEDTWTAAKRELYEETSVRSVEKIAEISEWLIYDIPRTVAGRAWKGRYRGQRQKWYAVRFTGQDNEIDVASPGGGHKAEFTSWRWEPMQNLPDLIVPFKRPVYERVVKEFASLAVPLRKPVIGG
;
A
#
# COMPACT_ATOMS: atom_id res chain seq x y z
N MET A 1 9.98 1.19 3.57
CA MET A 1 8.73 0.95 2.82
C MET A 1 8.10 2.26 2.42
N PHE A 2 7.54 2.31 1.22
CA PHE A 2 6.74 3.47 0.82
C PHE A 2 5.43 3.50 1.59
N ILE A 3 5.09 4.67 2.13
CA ILE A 3 3.75 4.94 2.64
C ILE A 3 3.26 6.30 2.16
N GLY A 4 1.97 6.38 1.88
CA GLY A 4 1.28 7.61 1.49
C GLY A 4 0.32 8.05 2.59
N ARG A 5 0.22 9.38 2.78
CA ARG A 5 -0.77 9.95 3.68
C ARG A 5 -2.07 10.16 2.91
N ARG A 6 -3.13 9.52 3.36
CA ARG A 6 -4.44 9.62 2.71
C ARG A 6 -5.01 11.04 2.84
N SER A 7 -5.74 11.44 1.80
CA SER A 7 -6.36 12.77 1.74
C SER A 7 -7.65 12.90 2.57
N GLY A 8 -7.96 11.90 3.40
CA GLY A 8 -9.21 11.80 4.13
C GLY A 8 -10.11 10.73 3.55
N GLY A 9 -11.42 10.90 3.63
CA GLY A 9 -12.38 9.95 3.10
C GLY A 9 -13.01 9.06 4.16
N ILE A 10 -13.64 8.00 3.71
CA ILE A 10 -14.53 7.14 4.52
C ILE A 10 -13.80 6.41 5.64
N GLU A 11 -12.55 6.03 5.39
CA GLU A 11 -11.73 5.29 6.35
C GLU A 11 -11.00 6.20 7.33
N HIS A 12 -11.21 7.51 7.24
CA HIS A 12 -10.56 8.46 8.14
C HIS A 12 -11.12 8.32 9.55
N VAL A 13 -10.29 7.90 10.48
CA VAL A 13 -10.63 7.74 11.89
C VAL A 13 -10.03 8.89 12.71
N ASP A 14 -8.76 9.20 12.48
CA ASP A 14 -8.03 10.28 13.15
C ASP A 14 -6.79 10.65 12.33
N ASP A 15 -6.06 11.68 12.77
CA ASP A 15 -4.89 12.18 12.06
C ASP A 15 -3.63 11.33 12.27
N THR A 16 -3.65 10.34 13.16
CA THR A 16 -2.52 9.44 13.41
C THR A 16 -2.54 8.26 12.45
N HIS A 17 -3.72 7.69 12.18
CA HIS A 17 -3.89 6.46 11.39
C HIS A 17 -4.29 6.78 9.95
N VAL A 18 -3.54 7.64 9.30
CA VAL A 18 -3.82 8.11 7.92
C VAL A 18 -2.82 7.60 6.89
N TRP A 19 -1.81 6.88 7.33
CA TRP A 19 -0.76 6.36 6.45
C TRP A 19 -1.10 4.97 5.98
N GLN A 20 -0.84 4.70 4.71
CA GLN A 20 -1.05 3.37 4.14
C GLN A 20 -0.10 3.07 2.99
N MET A 21 0.08 1.79 2.71
CA MET A 21 0.73 1.34 1.49
C MET A 21 -0.23 1.44 0.32
N PRO A 22 0.27 1.59 -0.94
CA PRO A 22 -0.59 1.60 -2.11
C PRO A 22 -1.46 0.36 -2.20
N GLN A 23 -2.72 0.56 -2.54
CA GLN A 23 -3.69 -0.50 -2.76
C GLN A 23 -4.78 -0.05 -3.72
N GLY A 24 -5.43 -0.98 -4.38
CA GLY A 24 -6.55 -0.65 -5.24
C GLY A 24 -7.28 -1.89 -5.72
N GLY A 25 -8.32 -1.69 -6.50
CA GLY A 25 -9.18 -2.75 -6.98
C GLY A 25 -8.60 -3.52 -8.17
N VAL A 26 -8.97 -4.80 -8.25
CA VAL A 26 -8.68 -5.65 -9.41
C VAL A 26 -9.89 -5.59 -10.33
N ASP A 27 -9.68 -5.23 -11.60
CA ASP A 27 -10.74 -5.18 -12.59
C ASP A 27 -11.15 -6.60 -13.03
N PRO A 28 -12.40 -6.79 -13.50
CA PRO A 28 -12.82 -8.09 -14.01
C PRO A 28 -11.88 -8.62 -15.11
N GLY A 29 -11.40 -9.84 -14.93
CA GLY A 29 -10.47 -10.47 -15.88
C GLY A 29 -9.03 -10.01 -15.81
N GLU A 30 -8.72 -9.06 -14.92
CA GLU A 30 -7.36 -8.56 -14.74
C GLU A 30 -6.56 -9.49 -13.83
N ASP A 31 -5.31 -9.78 -14.21
CA ASP A 31 -4.35 -10.47 -13.35
C ASP A 31 -3.99 -9.62 -12.15
N THR A 32 -3.85 -10.23 -10.97
CA THR A 32 -3.60 -9.48 -9.73
C THR A 32 -2.26 -8.75 -9.72
N TRP A 33 -1.22 -9.31 -10.33
CA TRP A 33 0.06 -8.61 -10.44
C TRP A 33 -0.03 -7.40 -11.37
N THR A 34 -0.74 -7.53 -12.47
CA THR A 34 -1.02 -6.43 -13.39
C THR A 34 -1.80 -5.32 -12.69
N ALA A 35 -2.82 -5.70 -11.91
CA ALA A 35 -3.60 -4.75 -11.12
C ALA A 35 -2.73 -4.02 -10.09
N ALA A 36 -1.84 -4.73 -9.40
CA ALA A 36 -0.95 -4.15 -8.42
C ALA A 36 -0.04 -3.08 -9.04
N LYS A 37 0.55 -3.37 -10.21
CA LYS A 37 1.37 -2.40 -10.94
C LYS A 37 0.57 -1.19 -11.42
N ARG A 38 -0.62 -1.43 -11.92
CA ARG A 38 -1.52 -0.37 -12.40
C ARG A 38 -1.90 0.57 -11.25
N GLU A 39 -2.35 0.02 -10.14
CA GLU A 39 -2.75 0.82 -8.98
C GLU A 39 -1.57 1.58 -8.37
N LEU A 40 -0.40 0.96 -8.32
CA LEU A 40 0.81 1.64 -7.87
C LEU A 40 1.09 2.88 -8.74
N TYR A 41 1.01 2.73 -10.06
CA TYR A 41 1.21 3.83 -10.99
C TYR A 41 0.13 4.92 -10.84
N GLU A 42 -1.13 4.51 -10.72
CA GLU A 42 -2.25 5.44 -10.59
C GLU A 42 -2.18 6.25 -9.29
N GLU A 43 -1.60 5.70 -8.23
CA GLU A 43 -1.49 6.38 -6.93
C GLU A 43 -0.18 7.14 -6.74
N THR A 44 0.91 6.69 -7.34
CA THR A 44 2.26 7.18 -7.03
C THR A 44 3.09 7.62 -8.24
N SER A 45 2.63 7.36 -9.44
CA SER A 45 3.38 7.55 -10.70
C SER A 45 4.56 6.58 -10.89
N VAL A 46 4.76 5.62 -9.98
CA VAL A 46 5.89 4.70 -10.02
C VAL A 46 5.67 3.57 -11.03
N ARG A 47 6.66 3.39 -11.91
CA ARG A 47 6.75 2.26 -12.87
C ARG A 47 7.99 1.42 -12.67
N SER A 48 9.02 1.98 -12.06
CA SER A 48 10.34 1.35 -11.92
C SER A 48 10.35 0.40 -10.74
N VAL A 49 9.75 -0.78 -10.91
CA VAL A 49 9.66 -1.79 -9.85
C VAL A 49 9.99 -3.18 -10.37
N GLU A 50 10.52 -3.98 -9.46
CA GLU A 50 10.82 -5.39 -9.69
C GLU A 50 10.13 -6.22 -8.61
N LYS A 51 9.34 -7.22 -9.02
CA LYS A 51 8.69 -8.11 -8.05
C LYS A 51 9.72 -8.98 -7.37
N ILE A 52 9.74 -9.00 -6.04
CA ILE A 52 10.66 -9.82 -5.26
C ILE A 52 9.96 -10.91 -4.45
N ALA A 53 8.70 -10.73 -4.12
CA ALA A 53 7.92 -11.74 -3.39
C ALA A 53 6.43 -11.46 -3.49
N GLU A 54 5.64 -12.45 -3.10
CA GLU A 54 4.19 -12.32 -2.97
C GLU A 54 3.70 -13.16 -1.81
N ILE A 55 2.57 -12.80 -1.23
CA ILE A 55 1.84 -13.64 -0.29
C ILE A 55 0.83 -14.43 -1.11
N SER A 56 0.93 -15.75 -1.10
CA SER A 56 0.07 -16.62 -1.92
C SER A 56 -1.39 -16.60 -1.49
N GLU A 57 -1.64 -16.33 -0.21
CA GLU A 57 -2.98 -16.29 0.35
C GLU A 57 -3.61 -14.92 0.17
N TRP A 58 -4.93 -14.89 0.03
CA TRP A 58 -5.71 -13.65 0.13
C TRP A 58 -5.81 -13.27 1.61
N LEU A 59 -5.42 -12.03 1.93
CA LEU A 59 -5.56 -11.49 3.28
C LEU A 59 -6.88 -10.73 3.38
N ILE A 60 -7.64 -11.00 4.43
CA ILE A 60 -9.00 -10.49 4.60
C ILE A 60 -9.07 -9.56 5.80
N TYR A 61 -9.76 -8.45 5.66
CA TYR A 61 -10.15 -7.62 6.79
C TYR A 61 -11.61 -7.25 6.70
N ASP A 62 -12.24 -7.08 7.87
CA ASP A 62 -13.61 -6.61 7.97
C ASP A 62 -13.63 -5.11 8.24
N ILE A 63 -14.59 -4.43 7.63
CA ILE A 63 -14.78 -3.01 7.86
C ILE A 63 -15.83 -2.87 8.97
N PRO A 64 -15.56 -2.09 10.04
CA PRO A 64 -16.52 -1.88 11.11
C PRO A 64 -17.86 -1.36 10.59
N ARG A 65 -18.97 -1.81 11.16
CA ARG A 65 -20.32 -1.40 10.74
C ARG A 65 -20.51 0.10 10.73
N THR A 66 -19.90 0.80 11.68
CA THR A 66 -19.96 2.27 11.77
C THR A 66 -19.37 2.94 10.54
N VAL A 67 -18.32 2.36 9.97
CA VAL A 67 -17.67 2.85 8.75
C VAL A 67 -18.41 2.34 7.52
N ALA A 68 -18.71 1.04 7.44
CA ALA A 68 -19.37 0.41 6.31
C ALA A 68 -20.77 0.98 6.07
N GLY A 69 -21.53 1.23 7.14
CA GLY A 69 -22.87 1.80 7.03
C GLY A 69 -22.91 3.18 6.40
N ARG A 70 -21.86 3.98 6.61
CA ARG A 70 -21.74 5.31 5.98
C ARG A 70 -21.24 5.24 4.55
N ALA A 71 -20.35 4.29 4.26
CA ALA A 71 -19.63 4.23 3.01
C ALA A 71 -20.40 3.53 1.90
N TRP A 72 -21.00 2.40 2.23
CA TRP A 72 -21.54 1.48 1.24
C TRP A 72 -22.94 1.01 1.58
N LYS A 73 -23.64 1.72 2.45
CA LYS A 73 -25.00 1.38 2.89
C LYS A 73 -25.11 -0.07 3.41
N GLY A 74 -24.07 -0.55 4.10
CA GLY A 74 -24.02 -1.89 4.65
C GLY A 74 -23.79 -3.01 3.64
N ARG A 75 -23.46 -2.70 2.37
CA ARG A 75 -23.26 -3.71 1.32
C ARG A 75 -22.00 -4.54 1.45
N TYR A 76 -20.94 -3.95 2.01
CA TYR A 76 -19.63 -4.59 2.10
C TYR A 76 -19.20 -4.72 3.55
N ARG A 77 -18.81 -5.94 3.94
CA ARG A 77 -18.30 -6.23 5.28
C ARG A 77 -16.80 -6.03 5.37
N GLY A 78 -16.10 -6.07 4.23
CA GLY A 78 -14.67 -5.98 4.19
C GLY A 78 -14.12 -6.19 2.81
N GLN A 79 -12.82 -6.43 2.73
CA GLN A 79 -12.11 -6.70 1.48
C GLN A 79 -11.16 -7.86 1.67
N ARG A 80 -10.80 -8.50 0.56
CA ARG A 80 -9.68 -9.43 0.48
C ARG A 80 -8.61 -8.84 -0.41
N GLN A 81 -7.36 -9.03 -0.03
CA GLN A 81 -6.24 -8.41 -0.70
C GLN A 81 -5.16 -9.42 -1.06
N LYS A 82 -4.57 -9.23 -2.23
CA LYS A 82 -3.37 -9.92 -2.69
C LYS A 82 -2.20 -8.96 -2.52
N TRP A 83 -1.14 -9.40 -1.85
CA TRP A 83 0.00 -8.55 -1.52
C TRP A 83 1.26 -8.98 -2.26
N TYR A 84 1.96 -7.99 -2.80
CA TYR A 84 3.22 -8.16 -3.51
C TYR A 84 4.28 -7.28 -2.88
N ALA A 85 5.49 -7.81 -2.74
CA ALA A 85 6.65 -7.03 -2.39
C ALA A 85 7.43 -6.70 -3.66
N VAL A 86 7.74 -5.43 -3.85
CA VAL A 86 8.51 -4.96 -4.98
C VAL A 86 9.70 -4.16 -4.52
N ARG A 87 10.77 -4.20 -5.30
CA ARG A 87 11.92 -3.32 -5.14
C ARG A 87 11.74 -2.11 -6.05
N PHE A 88 11.86 -0.92 -5.49
CA PHE A 88 11.88 0.30 -6.28
C PHE A 88 13.28 0.44 -6.92
N THR A 89 13.31 0.48 -8.25
CA THR A 89 14.56 0.55 -9.02
C THR A 89 14.81 1.94 -9.62
N GLY A 90 13.88 2.88 -9.41
CA GLY A 90 13.98 4.25 -9.89
C GLY A 90 14.57 5.21 -8.86
N GLN A 91 14.46 6.49 -9.16
CA GLN A 91 14.85 7.57 -8.26
C GLN A 91 13.62 8.14 -7.55
N ASP A 92 13.81 8.75 -6.39
CA ASP A 92 12.69 9.30 -5.61
C ASP A 92 11.90 10.35 -6.38
N ASN A 93 12.52 11.05 -7.34
CA ASN A 93 11.83 12.03 -8.17
C ASN A 93 10.81 11.42 -9.15
N GLU A 94 10.80 10.10 -9.31
CA GLU A 94 9.75 9.41 -10.07
C GLU A 94 8.43 9.40 -9.29
N ILE A 95 8.48 9.53 -7.97
CA ILE A 95 7.31 9.45 -7.10
C ILE A 95 6.58 10.78 -7.12
N ASP A 96 5.35 10.77 -7.62
CA ASP A 96 4.47 11.94 -7.67
C ASP A 96 3.08 11.53 -7.23
N VAL A 97 2.72 11.87 -6.02
CA VAL A 97 1.40 11.56 -5.45
C VAL A 97 0.41 12.69 -5.60
N ALA A 98 0.89 13.91 -5.88
CA ALA A 98 0.04 15.09 -6.04
C ALA A 98 -0.64 15.12 -7.41
N SER A 99 0.09 14.70 -8.46
CA SER A 99 -0.40 14.60 -9.84
C SER A 99 -0.05 13.23 -10.38
N PRO A 100 -0.72 12.17 -9.89
CA PRO A 100 -0.32 10.81 -10.24
C PRO A 100 -0.56 10.50 -11.72
N GLY A 101 0.15 9.48 -12.18
CA GLY A 101 0.17 9.10 -13.59
C GLY A 101 -1.20 8.81 -14.17
N GLY A 102 -1.37 9.15 -15.44
CA GLY A 102 -2.63 8.92 -16.16
C GLY A 102 -3.76 9.89 -15.82
N GLY A 103 -3.48 10.98 -15.12
CA GLY A 103 -4.49 12.00 -14.80
C GLY A 103 -5.49 11.58 -13.73
N HIS A 104 -5.18 10.58 -12.92
CA HIS A 104 -6.05 10.11 -11.87
C HIS A 104 -6.12 11.08 -10.69
N LYS A 105 -7.22 11.02 -9.95
CA LYS A 105 -7.40 11.81 -8.74
C LYS A 105 -6.38 11.39 -7.69
N ALA A 106 -5.76 12.35 -7.01
CA ALA A 106 -4.80 12.09 -5.96
C ALA A 106 -5.45 11.41 -4.75
N GLU A 107 -4.93 10.24 -4.38
CA GLU A 107 -5.35 9.50 -3.18
C GLU A 107 -4.52 9.91 -1.96
N PHE A 108 -3.30 10.39 -2.18
CA PHE A 108 -2.38 10.79 -1.13
C PHE A 108 -2.07 12.28 -1.20
N THR A 109 -1.84 12.88 -0.03
CA THR A 109 -1.40 14.28 0.09
C THR A 109 0.12 14.40 0.18
N SER A 110 0.79 13.36 0.66
CA SER A 110 2.24 13.29 0.80
C SER A 110 2.67 11.83 0.89
N TRP A 111 3.98 11.60 0.89
CA TRP A 111 4.55 10.26 1.01
C TRP A 111 5.88 10.32 1.77
N ARG A 112 6.31 9.17 2.27
CA ARG A 112 7.63 9.02 2.86
C ARG A 112 8.08 7.56 2.86
N TRP A 113 9.36 7.33 3.04
CA TRP A 113 9.91 6.03 3.35
C TRP A 113 9.80 5.81 4.85
N GLU A 114 9.33 4.65 5.25
CA GLU A 114 9.10 4.31 6.65
C GLU A 114 9.66 2.93 6.97
N PRO A 115 10.29 2.72 8.13
CA PRO A 115 10.62 1.37 8.58
C PRO A 115 9.37 0.49 8.64
N MET A 116 9.48 -0.71 8.07
CA MET A 116 8.32 -1.60 7.90
C MET A 116 7.63 -1.93 9.23
N GLN A 117 8.41 -2.09 10.30
CA GLN A 117 7.87 -2.44 11.62
C GLN A 117 6.94 -1.39 12.21
N ASN A 118 6.99 -0.15 11.72
CA ASN A 118 6.13 0.92 12.22
C ASN A 118 4.75 0.94 11.54
N LEU A 119 4.58 0.25 10.43
CA LEU A 119 3.37 0.35 9.61
C LEU A 119 2.08 -0.07 10.33
N PRO A 120 2.07 -1.15 11.16
CA PRO A 120 0.85 -1.53 11.85
C PRO A 120 0.29 -0.46 12.79
N ASP A 121 1.15 0.44 13.28
CA ASP A 121 0.73 1.53 14.17
C ASP A 121 0.25 2.77 13.41
N LEU A 122 0.47 2.82 12.10
CA LEU A 122 0.17 3.98 11.27
C LEU A 122 -1.07 3.80 10.38
N ILE A 123 -1.52 2.56 10.20
CA ILE A 123 -2.70 2.22 9.40
C ILE A 123 -3.96 2.31 10.25
N VAL A 124 -5.08 2.57 9.60
CA VAL A 124 -6.39 2.53 10.27
C VAL A 124 -6.56 1.19 11.01
N PRO A 125 -7.02 1.21 12.28
CA PRO A 125 -6.97 0.03 13.14
C PRO A 125 -7.61 -1.24 12.58
N PHE A 126 -8.68 -1.14 11.82
CA PHE A 126 -9.34 -2.35 11.29
C PHE A 126 -8.53 -3.06 10.19
N LYS A 127 -7.51 -2.41 9.63
CA LYS A 127 -6.57 -3.03 8.68
C LYS A 127 -5.29 -3.55 9.36
N ARG A 128 -5.10 -3.26 10.64
CA ARG A 128 -3.89 -3.63 11.37
C ARG A 128 -3.54 -5.12 11.25
N PRO A 129 -4.46 -6.07 11.41
CA PRO A 129 -4.11 -7.50 11.30
C PRO A 129 -3.51 -7.86 9.94
N VAL A 130 -3.98 -7.26 8.86
CA VAL A 130 -3.42 -7.47 7.52
C VAL A 130 -2.00 -6.92 7.45
N TYR A 131 -1.77 -5.72 7.96
CA TYR A 131 -0.45 -5.10 7.96
C TYR A 131 0.55 -5.87 8.83
N GLU A 132 0.13 -6.39 9.97
CA GLU A 132 0.97 -7.25 10.81
C GLU A 132 1.41 -8.50 10.05
N ARG A 133 0.50 -9.12 9.31
CA ARG A 133 0.82 -10.29 8.48
C ARG A 133 1.78 -9.94 7.34
N VAL A 134 1.56 -8.83 6.66
CA VAL A 134 2.44 -8.34 5.57
C VAL A 134 3.84 -8.08 6.09
N VAL A 135 3.97 -7.42 7.24
CA VAL A 135 5.25 -7.15 7.87
C VAL A 135 5.96 -8.45 8.23
N LYS A 136 5.25 -9.39 8.84
CA LYS A 136 5.81 -10.70 9.20
C LYS A 136 6.36 -11.44 7.97
N GLU A 137 5.60 -11.46 6.88
CA GLU A 137 5.98 -12.18 5.66
C GLU A 137 7.15 -11.51 4.91
N PHE A 138 7.22 -10.18 4.94
CA PHE A 138 8.19 -9.44 4.12
C PHE A 138 9.33 -8.80 4.90
N ALA A 139 9.39 -8.96 6.23
CA ALA A 139 10.40 -8.31 7.06
C ALA A 139 11.84 -8.61 6.62
N SER A 140 12.12 -9.84 6.21
CA SER A 140 13.45 -10.24 5.75
C SER A 140 13.86 -9.57 4.44
N LEU A 141 12.90 -9.05 3.67
CA LEU A 141 13.14 -8.41 2.38
C LEU A 141 13.43 -6.91 2.52
N ALA A 142 13.14 -6.32 3.66
CA ALA A 142 13.31 -4.89 3.93
C ALA A 142 14.75 -4.51 4.29
N VAL A 143 15.71 -5.35 3.97
CA VAL A 143 17.14 -5.07 4.18
C VAL A 143 17.61 -4.15 3.05
N PRO A 144 18.19 -2.98 3.36
CA PRO A 144 18.77 -2.12 2.33
C PRO A 144 19.80 -2.91 1.51
N LEU A 145 19.81 -2.68 0.20
CA LEU A 145 20.90 -3.19 -0.62
C LEU A 145 22.21 -2.63 -0.07
N ARG A 146 23.00 -3.48 0.54
CA ARG A 146 24.35 -3.09 0.92
C ARG A 146 25.12 -2.84 -0.37
N LYS A 147 25.59 -1.61 -0.53
CA LYS A 147 26.64 -1.36 -1.50
C LYS A 147 27.79 -2.29 -1.13
N PRO A 148 28.39 -3.03 -2.10
CA PRO A 148 29.52 -3.85 -1.77
C PRO A 148 30.56 -2.96 -1.11
N VAL A 149 31.02 -3.38 0.06
CA VAL A 149 32.15 -2.72 0.73
C VAL A 149 33.36 -2.96 -0.16
N ILE A 150 33.76 -1.93 -0.90
CA ILE A 150 34.98 -2.01 -1.67
C ILE A 150 36.12 -1.84 -0.70
N GLY A 151 36.83 -2.90 -0.54
CA GLY A 151 38.19 -2.91 -0.06
C GLY A 151 38.41 -2.59 1.38
N GLY A 152 38.74 -3.49 2.03
CA GLY A 152 39.60 -3.57 3.20
C GLY A 152 39.14 -2.92 4.42
#